data_bffd6c30dd3f9e3ebf41816fd7ef3828
#
_entry.id   bffd6c30dd3f9e3ebf41816fd7ef3828
#
_cell.length_a   1.000
_cell.length_b   1.000
_cell.length_c   1.000
_cell.angle_alpha   90.00
_cell.angle_beta   90.00
_cell.angle_gamma   90.00
#
_symmetry.space_group_name_H-M   'P 1'
#
loop_
_entity.id
_entity.type
_entity.pdbx_description
1 polymer ?
#
loop_
_entity_poly.entity_id
_entity_poly.type
_entity_poly.pdbx_seq_one_letter_code
_entity_poly.pdbx_strand_id
1 'polypeptide(L)'
;MDESAPYLHGTAPAEQARLSLLNRLMNDGALRELSLRGGERIVDFGCGLGQLSRGMARAAGRRLLGIERSAEQLLEAARQAAVAGEEDLLELRQGDVSAPPLREDEWGKFDVAHARFILEHVQDPLGVVRQMVRAVRTGGRIVLQDDDHEVLRCFPEPPGFAALWSAYARTYDRLGCDPFVGRRLASLLHQAGAKPVRCTFIFFGGCAGEASFPGLIENMSGLLRGAREPIVEGGLLGAAEFEGALEALRVWALRPDAAFWYGIFWAEGVRP
;
A
#
# COMPACT_ATOMS: atom_id res chain seq x y z
N MET A 1 12.65 2.83 -24.61
CA MET A 1 13.23 3.25 -23.32
C MET A 1 12.06 3.34 -22.37
N ASP A 2 12.01 2.41 -21.44
CA ASP A 2 10.90 2.30 -20.49
C ASP A 2 11.18 3.27 -19.33
N GLU A 3 10.62 4.49 -19.43
CA GLU A 3 10.68 5.51 -18.39
C GLU A 3 9.48 5.36 -17.44
N SER A 4 9.25 4.16 -16.91
CA SER A 4 8.34 4.03 -15.78
C SER A 4 9.01 4.70 -14.58
N ALA A 5 8.31 5.65 -13.94
CA ALA A 5 8.83 6.34 -12.76
C ALA A 5 9.36 5.32 -11.72
N PRO A 6 10.58 5.52 -11.18
CA PRO A 6 11.15 4.60 -10.22
C PRO A 6 10.27 4.57 -8.95
N TYR A 7 10.09 3.38 -8.38
CA TYR A 7 9.43 3.22 -7.08
C TYR A 7 10.23 3.99 -6.02
N LEU A 8 9.57 4.89 -5.28
CA LEU A 8 10.21 5.84 -4.35
C LEU A 8 11.14 5.15 -3.34
N HIS A 9 10.76 3.98 -2.85
CA HIS A 9 11.48 3.28 -1.78
C HIS A 9 12.44 2.20 -2.30
N GLY A 10 12.45 1.92 -3.62
CA GLY A 10 13.25 0.86 -4.21
C GLY A 10 12.83 -0.55 -3.78
N THR A 11 13.69 -1.55 -4.07
CA THR A 11 13.41 -2.98 -3.82
C THR A 11 14.53 -3.66 -3.01
N ALA A 12 15.39 -2.87 -2.33
CA ALA A 12 16.48 -3.37 -1.52
C ALA A 12 16.00 -4.28 -0.36
N PRO A 13 16.84 -5.20 0.16
CA PRO A 13 16.46 -6.11 1.24
C PRO A 13 15.89 -5.40 2.49
N ALA A 14 16.40 -4.22 2.82
CA ALA A 14 15.89 -3.41 3.94
C ALA A 14 14.42 -2.97 3.70
N GLU A 15 14.08 -2.56 2.48
CA GLU A 15 12.71 -2.20 2.12
C GLU A 15 11.79 -3.43 2.11
N GLN A 16 12.25 -4.56 1.59
CA GLN A 16 11.49 -5.81 1.65
C GLN A 16 11.20 -6.25 3.10
N ALA A 17 12.17 -6.08 4.00
CA ALA A 17 11.97 -6.34 5.43
C ALA A 17 10.94 -5.38 6.06
N ARG A 18 11.00 -4.09 5.71
CA ARG A 18 10.02 -3.08 6.13
C ARG A 18 8.62 -3.41 5.61
N LEU A 19 8.48 -3.75 4.33
CA LEU A 19 7.21 -4.16 3.75
C LEU A 19 6.64 -5.41 4.42
N SER A 20 7.50 -6.36 4.78
CA SER A 20 7.09 -7.56 5.54
C SER A 20 6.60 -7.20 6.94
N LEU A 21 7.23 -6.24 7.62
CA LEU A 21 6.75 -5.71 8.90
C LEU A 21 5.40 -5.02 8.74
N LEU A 22 5.26 -4.12 7.77
CA LEU A 22 4.00 -3.44 7.45
C LEU A 22 2.87 -4.43 7.22
N ASN A 23 3.12 -5.47 6.42
CA ASN A 23 2.16 -6.54 6.16
C ASN A 23 1.70 -7.23 7.45
N ARG A 24 2.63 -7.60 8.35
CA ARG A 24 2.27 -8.22 9.64
C ARG A 24 1.38 -7.33 10.50
N LEU A 25 1.60 -6.02 10.46
CA LEU A 25 0.83 -5.04 11.24
C LEU A 25 -0.57 -4.79 10.68
N MET A 26 -0.79 -5.00 9.37
CA MET A 26 -2.00 -4.53 8.69
C MET A 26 -2.88 -5.63 8.09
N ASN A 27 -2.31 -6.78 7.71
CA ASN A 27 -3.04 -7.76 6.90
C ASN A 27 -4.31 -8.29 7.56
N ASP A 28 -4.30 -8.49 8.87
CA ASP A 28 -5.50 -8.97 9.60
C ASP A 28 -6.63 -7.95 9.52
N GLY A 29 -6.31 -6.65 9.62
CA GLY A 29 -7.29 -5.57 9.43
C GLY A 29 -7.86 -5.58 8.01
N ALA A 30 -7.00 -5.64 7.01
CA ALA A 30 -7.40 -5.66 5.60
C ALA A 30 -8.26 -6.90 5.27
N LEU A 31 -7.88 -8.08 5.75
CA LEU A 31 -8.65 -9.32 5.51
C LEU A 31 -10.03 -9.28 6.17
N ARG A 32 -10.15 -8.70 7.38
CA ARG A 32 -11.47 -8.50 8.02
C ARG A 32 -12.35 -7.57 7.20
N GLU A 33 -11.80 -6.44 6.73
CA GLU A 33 -12.55 -5.48 5.91
C GLU A 33 -12.95 -6.04 4.55
N LEU A 34 -12.09 -6.82 3.91
CA LEU A 34 -12.39 -7.51 2.64
C LEU A 34 -13.62 -8.42 2.76
N SER A 35 -13.85 -9.04 3.92
CA SER A 35 -15.03 -9.88 4.18
C SER A 35 -15.31 -10.87 3.05
N LEU A 36 -14.28 -11.62 2.64
CA LEU A 36 -14.41 -12.67 1.60
C LEU A 36 -15.32 -13.79 2.09
N ARG A 37 -16.13 -14.33 1.18
CA ARG A 37 -17.14 -15.35 1.48
C ARG A 37 -16.72 -16.77 1.11
N GLY A 38 -15.60 -16.88 0.38
CA GLY A 38 -15.11 -18.13 -0.20
C GLY A 38 -15.58 -18.32 -1.63
N GLY A 39 -14.66 -18.83 -2.48
CA GLY A 39 -14.91 -19.11 -3.90
C GLY A 39 -14.60 -17.93 -4.83
N GLU A 40 -14.31 -16.72 -4.32
CA GLU A 40 -14.06 -15.55 -5.16
C GLU A 40 -12.80 -15.72 -6.02
N ARG A 41 -12.92 -15.38 -7.30
CA ARG A 41 -11.78 -15.19 -8.20
C ARG A 41 -11.24 -13.77 -8.03
N ILE A 42 -10.03 -13.67 -7.51
CA ILE A 42 -9.43 -12.39 -7.11
C ILE A 42 -8.23 -12.09 -8.00
N VAL A 43 -8.09 -10.81 -8.39
CA VAL A 43 -6.86 -10.25 -8.95
C VAL A 43 -6.35 -9.12 -8.04
N ASP A 44 -5.06 -9.17 -7.70
CA ASP A 44 -4.38 -8.19 -6.85
C ASP A 44 -3.42 -7.35 -7.71
N PHE A 45 -3.73 -6.07 -7.85
CA PHE A 45 -2.98 -5.12 -8.64
C PHE A 45 -1.86 -4.53 -7.76
N GLY A 46 -0.62 -4.88 -8.05
CA GLY A 46 0.54 -4.51 -7.23
C GLY A 46 0.65 -5.39 -5.99
N CYS A 47 0.74 -6.71 -6.18
CA CYS A 47 0.75 -7.67 -5.07
C CYS A 47 2.03 -7.61 -4.20
N GLY A 48 3.08 -6.91 -4.65
CA GLY A 48 4.34 -6.78 -3.93
C GLY A 48 4.92 -8.14 -3.50
N LEU A 49 5.16 -8.32 -2.20
CA LEU A 49 5.66 -9.57 -1.62
C LEU A 49 4.59 -10.68 -1.48
N GLY A 50 3.38 -10.47 -1.97
CA GLY A 50 2.31 -11.46 -2.01
C GLY A 50 1.74 -11.89 -0.66
N GLN A 51 2.12 -11.25 0.44
CA GLN A 51 1.70 -11.68 1.79
C GLN A 51 0.20 -11.47 2.02
N LEU A 52 -0.38 -10.32 1.62
CA LEU A 52 -1.82 -10.11 1.66
C LEU A 52 -2.53 -10.99 0.63
N SER A 53 -1.96 -11.10 -0.57
CA SER A 53 -2.51 -11.95 -1.65
C SER A 53 -2.66 -13.40 -1.21
N ARG A 54 -1.67 -13.99 -0.50
CA ARG A 54 -1.81 -15.33 0.10
C ARG A 54 -2.93 -15.38 1.14
N GLY A 55 -3.04 -14.35 1.99
CA GLY A 55 -4.14 -14.22 2.95
C GLY A 55 -5.51 -14.21 2.27
N MET A 56 -5.66 -13.44 1.20
CA MET A 56 -6.87 -13.41 0.37
C MET A 56 -7.15 -14.76 -0.30
N ALA A 57 -6.12 -15.40 -0.85
CA ALA A 57 -6.25 -16.72 -1.49
C ALA A 57 -6.74 -17.78 -0.49
N ARG A 58 -6.17 -17.79 0.75
CA ARG A 58 -6.65 -18.68 1.82
C ARG A 58 -8.11 -18.43 2.17
N ALA A 59 -8.48 -17.15 2.36
CA ALA A 59 -9.84 -16.77 2.72
C ALA A 59 -10.85 -17.10 1.60
N ALA A 60 -10.45 -16.92 0.34
CA ALA A 60 -11.27 -17.30 -0.82
C ALA A 60 -11.29 -18.82 -1.08
N GLY A 61 -10.35 -19.59 -0.50
CA GLY A 61 -10.19 -21.02 -0.82
C GLY A 61 -9.84 -21.26 -2.29
N ARG A 62 -9.19 -20.29 -2.94
CA ARG A 62 -8.90 -20.31 -4.37
C ARG A 62 -7.61 -19.59 -4.70
N ARG A 63 -6.87 -20.11 -5.69
CA ARG A 63 -5.69 -19.47 -6.24
C ARG A 63 -6.00 -18.06 -6.72
N LEU A 64 -5.16 -17.08 -6.34
CA LEU A 64 -5.28 -15.67 -6.65
C LEU A 64 -4.24 -15.28 -7.72
N LEU A 65 -4.63 -14.37 -8.62
CA LEU A 65 -3.70 -13.74 -9.56
C LEU A 65 -3.11 -12.47 -8.94
N GLY A 66 -1.79 -12.45 -8.73
CA GLY A 66 -1.03 -11.26 -8.32
C GLY A 66 -0.26 -10.67 -9.49
N ILE A 67 -0.39 -9.36 -9.70
CA ILE A 67 0.35 -8.59 -10.71
C ILE A 67 1.33 -7.70 -9.97
N GLU A 68 2.60 -7.72 -10.36
CA GLU A 68 3.63 -6.87 -9.79
C GLU A 68 4.64 -6.48 -10.89
N ARG A 69 5.10 -5.23 -10.84
CA ARG A 69 6.04 -4.70 -11.84
C ARG A 69 7.48 -5.16 -11.57
N SER A 70 7.89 -5.18 -10.30
CA SER A 70 9.25 -5.53 -9.92
C SER A 70 9.49 -7.04 -9.96
N ALA A 71 10.45 -7.46 -10.77
CA ALA A 71 10.92 -8.84 -10.82
C ALA A 71 11.50 -9.30 -9.49
N GLU A 72 12.21 -8.41 -8.76
CA GLU A 72 12.80 -8.69 -7.46
C GLU A 72 11.72 -8.96 -6.40
N GLN A 73 10.64 -8.16 -6.40
CA GLN A 73 9.51 -8.39 -5.49
C GLN A 73 8.79 -9.70 -5.81
N LEU A 74 8.60 -10.02 -7.08
CA LEU A 74 8.00 -11.31 -7.50
C LEU A 74 8.84 -12.51 -7.09
N LEU A 75 10.17 -12.43 -7.23
CA LEU A 75 11.07 -13.48 -6.78
C LEU A 75 10.98 -13.68 -5.26
N GLU A 76 10.95 -12.58 -4.50
CA GLU A 76 10.81 -12.66 -3.04
C GLU A 76 9.42 -13.16 -2.64
N ALA A 77 8.35 -12.75 -3.34
CA ALA A 77 7.00 -13.26 -3.11
C ALA A 77 6.92 -14.78 -3.32
N ALA A 78 7.51 -15.28 -4.41
CA ALA A 78 7.59 -16.72 -4.69
C ALA A 78 8.42 -17.46 -3.63
N ARG A 79 9.57 -16.90 -3.22
CA ARG A 79 10.40 -17.49 -2.16
C ARG A 79 9.64 -17.56 -0.82
N GLN A 80 8.93 -16.49 -0.44
CA GLN A 80 8.13 -16.49 0.80
C GLN A 80 6.96 -17.46 0.73
N ALA A 81 6.33 -17.63 -0.43
CA ALA A 81 5.28 -18.62 -0.63
C ALA A 81 5.82 -20.04 -0.46
N ALA A 82 7.00 -20.33 -1.06
CA ALA A 82 7.66 -21.63 -0.95
C ALA A 82 8.04 -21.98 0.50
N VAL A 83 8.63 -21.02 1.22
CA VAL A 83 8.98 -21.22 2.66
C VAL A 83 7.73 -21.52 3.50
N ALA A 84 6.57 -20.97 3.12
CA ALA A 84 5.31 -21.19 3.81
C ALA A 84 4.55 -22.45 3.31
N GLY A 85 5.00 -23.12 2.26
CA GLY A 85 4.27 -24.22 1.60
C GLY A 85 2.97 -23.75 0.94
N GLU A 86 2.98 -22.55 0.38
CA GLU A 86 1.82 -21.83 -0.15
C GLU A 86 1.97 -21.45 -1.64
N GLU A 87 2.85 -22.11 -2.38
CA GLU A 87 3.13 -21.82 -3.81
C GLU A 87 1.87 -21.93 -4.68
N ASP A 88 1.01 -22.86 -4.34
CA ASP A 88 -0.23 -23.10 -5.09
C ASP A 88 -1.31 -22.02 -4.87
N LEU A 89 -1.13 -21.16 -3.87
CA LEU A 89 -2.09 -20.08 -3.58
C LEU A 89 -2.00 -18.92 -4.56
N LEU A 90 -0.85 -18.70 -5.22
CA LEU A 90 -0.62 -17.56 -6.08
C LEU A 90 -0.28 -17.96 -7.52
N GLU A 91 -0.86 -17.23 -8.46
CA GLU A 91 -0.33 -17.06 -9.79
C GLU A 91 0.29 -15.67 -9.87
N LEU A 92 1.62 -15.60 -10.02
CA LEU A 92 2.34 -14.33 -10.07
C LEU A 92 2.65 -13.98 -11.52
N ARG A 93 2.33 -12.75 -11.93
CA ARG A 93 2.65 -12.21 -13.27
C ARG A 93 3.37 -10.89 -13.16
N GLN A 94 4.49 -10.80 -13.88
CA GLN A 94 5.17 -9.52 -14.03
C GLN A 94 4.41 -8.64 -15.02
N GLY A 95 4.14 -7.38 -14.63
CA GLY A 95 3.51 -6.40 -15.48
C GLY A 95 3.12 -5.12 -14.77
N ASP A 96 2.83 -4.10 -15.56
CA ASP A 96 2.37 -2.81 -15.07
C ASP A 96 0.85 -2.81 -14.85
N VAL A 97 0.40 -2.25 -13.74
CA VAL A 97 -1.03 -2.16 -13.38
C VAL A 97 -1.82 -1.22 -14.29
N SER A 98 -1.16 -0.31 -14.99
CA SER A 98 -1.77 0.57 -16.01
C SER A 98 -2.11 -0.18 -17.31
N ALA A 99 -1.35 -1.26 -17.59
CA ALA A 99 -1.55 -2.16 -18.72
C ALA A 99 -1.40 -3.62 -18.23
N PRO A 100 -2.32 -4.10 -17.38
CA PRO A 100 -2.15 -5.37 -16.67
C PRO A 100 -2.08 -6.56 -17.64
N PRO A 101 -1.20 -7.55 -17.39
CA PRO A 101 -0.96 -8.68 -18.28
C PRO A 101 -2.08 -9.74 -18.15
N LEU A 102 -3.33 -9.29 -18.28
CA LEU A 102 -4.48 -10.17 -18.31
C LEU A 102 -4.68 -10.75 -19.71
N ARG A 103 -4.96 -12.05 -19.78
CA ARG A 103 -5.35 -12.70 -21.02
C ARG A 103 -6.73 -12.21 -21.46
N GLU A 104 -7.02 -12.31 -22.76
CA GLU A 104 -8.29 -11.83 -23.33
C GLU A 104 -9.51 -12.47 -22.66
N ASP A 105 -9.44 -13.76 -22.33
CA ASP A 105 -10.48 -14.53 -21.69
C ASP A 105 -10.64 -14.27 -20.17
N GLU A 106 -9.74 -13.50 -19.57
CA GLU A 106 -9.79 -13.15 -18.15
C GLU A 106 -10.53 -11.85 -17.86
N TRP A 107 -10.65 -10.98 -18.87
CA TRP A 107 -11.38 -9.74 -18.72
C TRP A 107 -12.86 -9.97 -18.37
N GLY A 108 -13.33 -9.24 -17.36
CA GLY A 108 -14.70 -9.36 -16.87
C GLY A 108 -14.99 -10.68 -16.16
N LYS A 109 -13.98 -11.37 -15.61
CA LYS A 109 -14.13 -12.69 -14.97
C LYS A 109 -13.79 -12.73 -13.50
N PHE A 110 -13.19 -11.69 -12.94
CA PHE A 110 -12.86 -11.65 -11.52
C PHE A 110 -14.07 -11.21 -10.69
N ASP A 111 -14.21 -11.77 -9.51
CA ASP A 111 -15.21 -11.34 -8.52
C ASP A 111 -14.74 -10.12 -7.74
N VAL A 112 -13.42 -10.04 -7.51
CA VAL A 112 -12.77 -8.95 -6.80
C VAL A 112 -11.51 -8.53 -7.53
N ALA A 113 -11.35 -7.22 -7.77
CA ALA A 113 -10.08 -6.58 -8.09
C ALA A 113 -9.65 -5.75 -6.88
N HIS A 114 -8.47 -6.00 -6.38
CA HIS A 114 -7.90 -5.34 -5.20
C HIS A 114 -6.65 -4.56 -5.57
N ALA A 115 -6.42 -3.41 -4.93
CA ALA A 115 -5.16 -2.68 -4.95
C ALA A 115 -4.90 -2.05 -3.59
N ARG A 116 -3.66 -2.14 -3.10
CA ARG A 116 -3.21 -1.52 -1.85
C ARG A 116 -1.86 -0.84 -2.05
N PHE A 117 -1.77 0.47 -1.66
CA PHE A 117 -0.57 1.29 -1.79
C PHE A 117 -0.03 1.34 -3.22
N ILE A 118 -0.94 1.48 -4.18
CA ILE A 118 -0.62 1.52 -5.60
C ILE A 118 -0.96 2.87 -6.21
N LEU A 119 -2.12 3.41 -5.87
CA LEU A 119 -2.63 4.61 -6.54
C LEU A 119 -1.83 5.86 -6.18
N GLU A 120 -1.21 5.88 -5.02
CA GLU A 120 -0.27 6.93 -4.60
C GLU A 120 1.05 6.92 -5.40
N HIS A 121 1.39 5.79 -6.05
CA HIS A 121 2.66 5.58 -6.77
C HIS A 121 2.52 5.60 -8.29
N VAL A 122 1.35 5.88 -8.82
CA VAL A 122 1.10 5.94 -10.27
C VAL A 122 0.69 7.35 -10.71
N GLN A 123 1.11 7.76 -11.90
CA GLN A 123 0.77 9.07 -12.45
C GLN A 123 -0.70 9.16 -12.90
N ASP A 124 -1.30 8.05 -13.33
CA ASP A 124 -2.72 7.97 -13.71
C ASP A 124 -3.49 6.96 -12.85
N PRO A 125 -3.83 7.30 -11.60
CA PRO A 125 -4.62 6.43 -10.74
C PRO A 125 -6.02 6.11 -11.30
N LEU A 126 -6.62 7.03 -12.07
CA LEU A 126 -7.91 6.79 -12.69
C LEU A 126 -7.80 5.72 -13.79
N GLY A 127 -6.74 5.73 -14.59
CA GLY A 127 -6.46 4.70 -15.59
C GLY A 127 -6.35 3.31 -14.96
N VAL A 128 -5.62 3.19 -13.85
CA VAL A 128 -5.50 1.92 -13.10
C VAL A 128 -6.87 1.45 -12.60
N VAL A 129 -7.66 2.33 -11.98
CA VAL A 129 -9.00 1.95 -11.48
C VAL A 129 -9.93 1.54 -12.63
N ARG A 130 -9.82 2.15 -13.82
CA ARG A 130 -10.56 1.71 -15.03
C ARG A 130 -10.18 0.28 -15.43
N GLN A 131 -8.89 -0.08 -15.38
CA GLN A 131 -8.47 -1.48 -15.65
C GLN A 131 -9.05 -2.45 -14.61
N MET A 132 -9.07 -2.08 -13.35
CA MET A 132 -9.68 -2.88 -12.28
C MET A 132 -11.18 -3.08 -12.52
N VAL A 133 -11.92 -2.03 -12.89
CA VAL A 133 -13.35 -2.13 -13.23
C VAL A 133 -13.56 -3.05 -14.44
N ARG A 134 -12.70 -2.95 -15.46
CA ARG A 134 -12.77 -3.83 -16.64
C ARG A 134 -12.49 -5.29 -16.29
N ALA A 135 -11.58 -5.55 -15.35
CA ALA A 135 -11.18 -6.90 -14.95
C ALA A 135 -12.29 -7.68 -14.22
N VAL A 136 -13.13 -7.00 -13.41
CA VAL A 136 -14.18 -7.68 -12.67
C VAL A 136 -15.45 -7.92 -13.54
N ARG A 137 -16.21 -8.96 -13.22
CA ARG A 137 -17.52 -9.21 -13.86
C ARG A 137 -18.55 -8.15 -13.44
N THR A 138 -19.69 -8.08 -14.14
CA THR A 138 -20.87 -7.33 -13.67
C THR A 138 -21.25 -7.81 -12.27
N GLY A 139 -21.48 -6.88 -11.35
CA GLY A 139 -21.67 -7.13 -9.92
C GLY A 139 -20.38 -7.48 -9.15
N GLY A 140 -19.23 -7.52 -9.80
CA GLY A 140 -17.94 -7.72 -9.15
C GLY A 140 -17.48 -6.48 -8.37
N ARG A 141 -16.66 -6.70 -7.34
CA ARG A 141 -16.18 -5.68 -6.42
C ARG A 141 -14.83 -5.13 -6.85
N ILE A 142 -14.65 -3.84 -6.71
CA ILE A 142 -13.37 -3.15 -6.80
C ILE A 142 -13.04 -2.63 -5.39
N VAL A 143 -11.89 -3.00 -4.87
CA VAL A 143 -11.45 -2.63 -3.53
C VAL A 143 -10.15 -1.86 -3.64
N LEU A 144 -10.18 -0.63 -3.18
CA LEU A 144 -9.04 0.29 -3.15
C LEU A 144 -8.66 0.57 -1.70
N GLN A 145 -7.38 0.45 -1.39
CA GLN A 145 -6.80 0.78 -0.10
C GLN A 145 -5.53 1.58 -0.33
N ASP A 146 -5.50 2.83 0.15
CA ASP A 146 -4.36 3.70 -0.10
C ASP A 146 -4.19 4.78 0.96
N ASP A 147 -3.06 5.46 0.93
CA ASP A 147 -2.67 6.46 1.90
C ASP A 147 -3.24 7.86 1.63
N ASP A 148 -3.41 8.58 2.72
CA ASP A 148 -3.52 10.03 2.75
C ASP A 148 -2.56 10.55 3.83
N HIS A 149 -1.37 10.95 3.41
CA HIS A 149 -0.30 11.32 4.34
C HIS A 149 -0.62 12.53 5.21
N GLU A 150 -1.67 13.31 4.91
CA GLU A 150 -2.06 14.45 5.73
C GLU A 150 -2.77 14.06 7.03
N VAL A 151 -3.29 12.83 7.13
CA VAL A 151 -4.06 12.41 8.32
C VAL A 151 -3.19 11.88 9.47
N LEU A 152 -1.88 11.67 9.24
CA LEU A 152 -0.99 11.23 10.31
C LEU A 152 -0.85 12.29 11.40
N ARG A 153 -1.01 11.86 12.65
CA ARG A 153 -0.82 12.72 13.84
C ARG A 153 -0.06 11.95 14.92
N CYS A 154 0.92 12.62 15.49
CA CYS A 154 1.64 12.17 16.70
C CYS A 154 1.27 13.07 17.86
N PHE A 155 1.07 12.51 19.05
CA PHE A 155 0.83 13.30 20.25
C PHE A 155 1.55 12.70 21.48
N PRO A 156 2.25 13.54 22.28
CA PRO A 156 2.68 14.90 21.95
C PRO A 156 3.49 14.91 20.63
N GLU A 157 3.43 15.99 19.86
CA GLU A 157 4.15 16.02 18.58
C GLU A 157 5.69 16.00 18.79
N PRO A 158 6.43 15.08 18.13
CA PRO A 158 7.90 15.10 18.20
C PRO A 158 8.46 16.37 17.56
N PRO A 159 9.49 17.01 18.15
CA PRO A 159 10.12 18.18 17.55
C PRO A 159 10.59 17.93 16.11
N GLY A 160 10.22 18.82 15.20
CA GLY A 160 10.60 18.75 13.78
C GLY A 160 9.84 17.70 12.95
N PHE A 161 8.99 16.89 13.57
CA PHE A 161 8.31 15.78 12.86
C PHE A 161 7.36 16.28 11.77
N ALA A 162 6.58 17.33 12.02
CA ALA A 162 5.67 17.88 11.01
C ALA A 162 6.42 18.34 9.75
N ALA A 163 7.60 18.99 9.92
CA ALA A 163 8.43 19.42 8.79
C ALA A 163 8.99 18.19 8.02
N LEU A 164 9.49 17.18 8.74
CA LEU A 164 9.99 15.94 8.15
C LEU A 164 8.91 15.19 7.39
N TRP A 165 7.71 15.04 7.96
CA TRP A 165 6.58 14.36 7.32
C TRP A 165 6.07 15.11 6.09
N SER A 166 6.01 16.45 6.17
CA SER A 166 5.68 17.30 5.02
C SER A 166 6.72 17.16 3.90
N ALA A 167 8.01 17.14 4.24
CA ALA A 167 9.08 16.93 3.26
C ALA A 167 8.98 15.55 2.62
N TYR A 168 8.65 14.50 3.39
CA TYR A 168 8.39 13.17 2.86
C TYR A 168 7.24 13.18 1.83
N ALA A 169 6.08 13.71 2.18
CA ALA A 169 4.94 13.79 1.25
C ALA A 169 5.30 14.52 -0.04
N ARG A 170 6.12 15.58 0.02
CA ARG A 170 6.55 16.33 -1.16
C ARG A 170 7.56 15.59 -2.06
N THR A 171 8.11 14.45 -1.62
CA THR A 171 8.93 13.62 -2.53
C THR A 171 8.11 13.09 -3.71
N TYR A 172 6.81 12.92 -3.54
CA TYR A 172 5.88 12.47 -4.57
C TYR A 172 5.66 13.51 -5.69
N ASP A 173 5.82 14.81 -5.40
CA ASP A 173 5.65 15.89 -6.38
C ASP A 173 6.55 15.69 -7.62
N ARG A 174 7.78 15.22 -7.41
CA ARG A 174 8.77 15.00 -8.48
C ARG A 174 8.44 13.81 -9.37
N LEU A 175 7.67 12.87 -8.84
CA LEU A 175 7.25 11.66 -9.56
C LEU A 175 5.91 11.89 -10.27
N GLY A 176 5.25 13.04 -10.06
CA GLY A 176 3.89 13.30 -10.55
C GLY A 176 2.85 12.39 -9.92
N CYS A 177 3.12 11.94 -8.68
CA CYS A 177 2.28 11.02 -7.91
C CYS A 177 1.50 11.77 -6.82
N ASP A 178 0.45 11.15 -6.27
CA ASP A 178 -0.47 11.80 -5.32
C ASP A 178 -0.41 11.15 -3.93
N PRO A 179 0.36 11.68 -2.98
CA PRO A 179 0.47 11.14 -1.62
C PRO A 179 -0.81 11.30 -0.79
N PHE A 180 -1.84 11.93 -1.35
CA PHE A 180 -3.14 12.16 -0.71
C PHE A 180 -4.27 11.44 -1.43
N VAL A 181 -3.96 10.47 -2.29
CA VAL A 181 -4.92 9.76 -3.13
C VAL A 181 -6.02 9.08 -2.32
N GLY A 182 -5.74 8.69 -1.08
CA GLY A 182 -6.67 8.01 -0.17
C GLY A 182 -8.02 8.73 -0.03
N ARG A 183 -8.02 10.07 0.07
CA ARG A 183 -9.26 10.87 0.14
C ARG A 183 -10.09 10.85 -1.15
N ARG A 184 -9.50 10.41 -2.27
CA ARG A 184 -10.10 10.44 -3.60
C ARG A 184 -10.65 9.09 -4.07
N LEU A 185 -10.44 8.01 -3.32
CA LEU A 185 -10.74 6.63 -3.77
C LEU A 185 -12.19 6.46 -4.25
N ALA A 186 -13.17 6.99 -3.51
CA ALA A 186 -14.57 6.92 -3.93
C ALA A 186 -14.85 7.70 -5.22
N SER A 187 -14.19 8.86 -5.39
CA SER A 187 -14.29 9.66 -6.60
C SER A 187 -13.67 8.92 -7.80
N LEU A 188 -12.52 8.27 -7.61
CA LEU A 188 -11.86 7.48 -8.65
C LEU A 188 -12.74 6.30 -9.09
N LEU A 189 -13.36 5.58 -8.14
CA LEU A 189 -14.33 4.52 -8.46
C LEU A 189 -15.48 5.04 -9.32
N HIS A 190 -16.09 6.17 -8.92
CA HIS A 190 -17.18 6.78 -9.67
C HIS A 190 -16.76 7.19 -11.08
N GLN A 191 -15.62 7.89 -11.21
CA GLN A 191 -15.08 8.35 -12.51
C GLN A 191 -14.66 7.18 -13.42
N ALA A 192 -14.29 6.03 -12.84
CA ALA A 192 -13.97 4.82 -13.57
C ALA A 192 -15.21 4.03 -14.02
N GLY A 193 -16.42 4.48 -13.67
CA GLY A 193 -17.69 3.83 -14.02
C GLY A 193 -18.14 2.74 -13.04
N ALA A 194 -17.50 2.61 -11.89
CA ALA A 194 -18.02 1.78 -10.80
C ALA A 194 -19.03 2.57 -9.96
N LYS A 195 -19.95 1.87 -9.29
CA LYS A 195 -20.82 2.44 -8.27
C LYS A 195 -20.13 2.34 -6.91
N PRO A 196 -19.69 3.44 -6.28
CA PRO A 196 -19.15 3.39 -4.93
C PRO A 196 -20.24 2.91 -3.96
N VAL A 197 -19.90 1.98 -3.07
CA VAL A 197 -20.88 1.39 -2.14
C VAL A 197 -20.46 1.50 -0.68
N ARG A 198 -19.15 1.69 -0.41
CA ARG A 198 -18.64 1.77 0.96
C ARG A 198 -17.33 2.58 0.99
N CYS A 199 -17.18 3.40 2.02
CA CYS A 199 -15.91 3.98 2.45
C CYS A 199 -15.69 3.71 3.93
N THR A 200 -14.45 3.43 4.30
CA THR A 200 -14.00 3.29 5.68
C THR A 200 -12.50 3.59 5.74
N PHE A 201 -11.87 3.35 6.85
CA PHE A 201 -10.41 3.32 6.95
C PHE A 201 -9.99 2.20 7.92
N ILE A 202 -8.78 1.70 7.72
CA ILE A 202 -8.13 0.79 8.66
C ILE A 202 -7.25 1.66 9.56
N PHE A 203 -7.51 1.61 10.85
CA PHE A 203 -6.65 2.29 11.81
C PHE A 203 -5.26 1.64 11.80
N PHE A 204 -4.25 2.47 11.60
CA PHE A 204 -2.84 2.10 11.61
C PHE A 204 -2.12 3.04 12.57
N GLY A 205 -2.13 2.71 13.83
CA GLY A 205 -1.59 3.54 14.89
C GLY A 205 -1.57 2.79 16.22
N GLY A 206 -1.20 3.49 17.27
CA GLY A 206 -1.14 2.92 18.61
C GLY A 206 -0.49 3.85 19.62
N CYS A 207 -0.34 3.38 20.84
CA CYS A 207 0.32 4.10 21.92
C CYS A 207 1.43 3.27 22.58
N ALA A 208 2.29 3.94 23.31
CA ALA A 208 3.49 3.35 23.94
C ALA A 208 3.22 2.11 24.82
N GLY A 209 1.99 1.92 25.31
CA GLY A 209 1.61 0.75 26.10
C GLY A 209 1.25 -0.49 25.28
N GLU A 210 1.14 -0.38 23.95
CA GLU A 210 0.76 -1.48 23.08
C GLU A 210 1.97 -2.27 22.58
N ALA A 211 1.86 -3.60 22.54
CA ALA A 211 2.93 -4.48 22.07
C ALA A 211 3.32 -4.24 20.58
N SER A 212 2.40 -3.73 19.76
CA SER A 212 2.62 -3.36 18.36
C SER A 212 3.36 -2.05 18.17
N PHE A 213 3.33 -1.14 19.16
CA PHE A 213 3.85 0.23 19.03
C PHE A 213 5.31 0.30 18.58
N PRO A 214 6.27 -0.48 19.12
CA PRO A 214 7.65 -0.46 18.64
C PRO A 214 7.76 -0.81 17.14
N GLY A 215 7.00 -1.80 16.67
CA GLY A 215 6.98 -2.19 15.26
C GLY A 215 6.40 -1.10 14.34
N LEU A 216 5.38 -0.38 14.82
CA LEU A 216 4.82 0.76 14.10
C LEU A 216 5.84 1.89 13.95
N ILE A 217 6.58 2.21 15.01
CA ILE A 217 7.64 3.22 14.99
C ILE A 217 8.82 2.81 14.11
N GLU A 218 9.19 1.52 14.14
CA GLU A 218 10.24 0.97 13.26
C GLU A 218 9.84 1.09 11.79
N ASN A 219 8.60 0.74 11.44
CA ASN A 219 8.08 0.90 10.08
C ASN A 219 8.13 2.37 9.62
N MET A 220 7.63 3.31 10.44
CA MET A 220 7.63 4.74 10.12
C MET A 220 9.06 5.29 9.99
N SER A 221 9.96 4.92 10.91
CA SER A 221 11.36 5.32 10.85
C SER A 221 12.08 4.74 9.64
N GLY A 222 11.77 3.50 9.26
CA GLY A 222 12.30 2.86 8.06
C GLY A 222 11.86 3.56 6.79
N LEU A 223 10.56 3.92 6.71
CA LEU A 223 10.00 4.71 5.61
C LEU A 223 10.74 6.04 5.42
N LEU A 224 10.90 6.79 6.51
CA LEU A 224 11.58 8.09 6.49
C LEU A 224 13.06 7.97 6.11
N ARG A 225 13.78 6.96 6.66
CA ARG A 225 15.18 6.69 6.29
C ARG A 225 15.32 6.34 4.82
N GLY A 226 14.41 5.54 4.28
CA GLY A 226 14.39 5.18 2.85
C GLY A 226 14.19 6.39 1.94
N ALA A 227 13.49 7.41 2.42
CA ALA A 227 13.27 8.66 1.69
C ALA A 227 14.32 9.76 1.95
N ARG A 228 15.39 9.46 2.69
CA ARG A 228 16.41 10.47 3.05
C ARG A 228 17.02 11.17 1.83
N GLU A 229 17.45 10.42 0.86
CA GLU A 229 18.08 10.96 -0.35
C GLU A 229 17.13 11.91 -1.10
N PRO A 230 15.91 11.51 -1.53
CA PRO A 230 14.99 12.42 -2.19
C PRO A 230 14.59 13.63 -1.33
N ILE A 231 14.60 13.53 0.00
CA ILE A 231 14.31 14.66 0.90
C ILE A 231 15.48 15.62 0.95
N VAL A 232 16.68 15.14 1.27
CA VAL A 232 17.85 15.97 1.53
C VAL A 232 18.47 16.47 0.23
N GLU A 233 18.81 15.57 -0.70
CA GLU A 233 19.35 15.93 -2.02
C GLU A 233 18.31 16.70 -2.85
N GLY A 234 17.05 16.43 -2.56
CA GLY A 234 15.91 17.14 -3.09
C GLY A 234 15.76 18.59 -2.61
N GLY A 235 16.45 18.98 -1.55
CA GLY A 235 16.32 20.30 -0.95
C GLY A 235 14.96 20.54 -0.26
N LEU A 236 14.25 19.47 0.10
CA LEU A 236 12.96 19.55 0.78
C LEU A 236 13.11 19.80 2.28
N LEU A 237 14.21 19.31 2.87
CA LEU A 237 14.61 19.54 4.26
C LEU A 237 16.15 19.47 4.36
N GLY A 238 16.75 20.27 5.23
CA GLY A 238 18.19 20.23 5.47
C GLY A 238 18.64 18.93 6.15
N ALA A 239 19.85 18.45 5.85
CA ALA A 239 20.35 17.20 6.42
C ALA A 239 20.35 17.19 7.95
N ALA A 240 20.77 18.29 8.59
CA ALA A 240 20.78 18.41 10.06
C ALA A 240 19.36 18.40 10.64
N GLU A 241 18.39 19.03 9.96
CA GLU A 241 16.98 19.05 10.37
C GLU A 241 16.37 17.65 10.22
N PHE A 242 16.68 16.95 9.12
CA PHE A 242 16.24 15.57 8.89
C PHE A 242 16.71 14.63 10.01
N GLU A 243 18.01 14.62 10.30
CA GLU A 243 18.60 13.76 11.33
C GLU A 243 18.09 14.14 12.73
N GLY A 244 17.95 15.44 13.01
CA GLY A 244 17.40 15.93 14.27
C GLY A 244 15.95 15.51 14.50
N ALA A 245 15.10 15.60 13.47
CA ALA A 245 13.70 15.18 13.56
C ALA A 245 13.57 13.66 13.69
N LEU A 246 14.41 12.89 13.01
CA LEU A 246 14.42 11.43 13.12
C LEU A 246 14.87 10.95 14.50
N GLU A 247 15.89 11.60 15.08
CA GLU A 247 16.33 11.32 16.47
C GLU A 247 15.25 11.75 17.48
N ALA A 248 14.61 12.91 17.28
CA ALA A 248 13.50 13.34 18.12
C ALA A 248 12.33 12.34 18.10
N LEU A 249 12.01 11.75 16.95
CA LEU A 249 11.02 10.68 16.82
C LEU A 249 11.44 9.44 17.63
N ARG A 250 12.72 9.06 17.58
CA ARG A 250 13.25 7.92 18.35
C ARG A 250 13.12 8.16 19.86
N VAL A 251 13.47 9.35 20.33
CA VAL A 251 13.36 9.73 21.75
C VAL A 251 11.90 9.82 22.18
N TRP A 252 11.05 10.39 21.33
CA TRP A 252 9.60 10.48 21.55
C TRP A 252 8.95 9.12 21.71
N ALA A 253 9.36 8.12 20.93
CA ALA A 253 8.83 6.76 21.01
C ALA A 253 9.07 6.07 22.38
N LEU A 254 10.00 6.57 23.19
CA LEU A 254 10.28 6.07 24.55
C LEU A 254 9.39 6.72 25.63
N ARG A 255 8.58 7.71 25.27
CA ARG A 255 7.68 8.38 26.22
C ARG A 255 6.50 7.46 26.57
N PRO A 256 6.07 7.42 27.82
CA PRO A 256 4.92 6.60 28.23
C PRO A 256 3.57 7.12 27.70
N ASP A 257 3.52 8.39 27.26
CA ASP A 257 2.35 9.06 26.70
C ASP A 257 2.40 9.26 25.18
N ALA A 258 3.37 8.62 24.50
CA ALA A 258 3.46 8.67 23.05
C ALA A 258 2.32 7.91 22.41
N ALA A 259 1.66 8.54 21.45
CA ALA A 259 0.65 7.91 20.61
C ALA A 259 0.65 8.50 19.21
N PHE A 260 0.37 7.68 18.19
CA PHE A 260 0.12 8.20 16.86
C PHE A 260 -1.12 7.57 16.23
N TRP A 261 -1.75 8.34 15.36
CA TRP A 261 -2.93 7.94 14.61
C TRP A 261 -2.67 8.10 13.13
N TYR A 262 -2.93 7.03 12.40
CA TYR A 262 -2.93 7.04 10.96
C TYR A 262 -4.09 6.20 10.44
N GLY A 263 -4.69 6.62 9.35
CA GLY A 263 -5.79 5.90 8.72
C GLY A 263 -5.41 5.52 7.29
N ILE A 264 -5.42 4.23 7.01
CA ILE A 264 -5.31 3.76 5.63
C ILE A 264 -6.72 3.76 5.04
N PHE A 265 -6.94 4.59 4.05
CA PHE A 265 -8.25 4.78 3.45
C PHE A 265 -8.67 3.57 2.64
N TRP A 266 -9.97 3.32 2.68
CA TRP A 266 -10.59 2.19 2.02
C TRP A 266 -11.84 2.64 1.26
N ALA A 267 -11.96 2.24 0.01
CA ALA A 267 -13.20 2.41 -0.76
C ALA A 267 -13.53 1.15 -1.54
N GLU A 268 -14.81 0.82 -1.58
CA GLU A 268 -15.35 -0.26 -2.38
C GLU A 268 -16.31 0.28 -3.41
N GLY A 269 -16.24 -0.28 -4.62
CA GLY A 269 -17.20 -0.06 -5.68
C GLY A 269 -17.65 -1.38 -6.29
N VAL A 270 -18.77 -1.33 -7.00
CA VAL A 270 -19.32 -2.48 -7.74
C VAL A 270 -19.42 -2.10 -9.21
N ARG A 271 -19.00 -2.99 -10.09
CA ARG A 271 -19.21 -2.84 -11.53
C ARG A 271 -20.70 -3.01 -11.85
N PRO A 272 -21.37 -2.03 -12.49
CA PRO A 272 -22.77 -2.11 -12.89
C PRO A 272 -23.06 -3.27 -13.83
#